data_b412886e9997433c68bcd3efa957d360
#
_entry.id   b412886e9997433c68bcd3efa957d360
#
_cell.length_a   1.000
_cell.length_b   1.000
_cell.length_c   1.000
_cell.angle_alpha   90.00
_cell.angle_beta   90.00
_cell.angle_gamma   90.00
#
_symmetry.space_group_name_H-M   'P 1'
#
loop_
_entity.id
_entity.type
_entity.pdbx_description
1 polymer ?
#
loop_
_entity_poly.entity_id
_entity_poly.type
_entity_poly.pdbx_seq_one_letter_code
_entity_poly.pdbx_strand_id
1 'polypeptide(L)'
;MRDKYDASDFKVLDEFAASVYASEGEVMPGLDSRADSDCDRSRPICIGMDYNANINWIVAGQPSGRRQNVLKSFFVKYERKIPALIEDFCTYYHFHENKTVVFYYDSTALGANYAVNDQDFHWFICHEFERHGWNVVDMYLGNPMKHSEKYLLINQAFAGKQRLMPFFNRQNNEDLILAIQMAGVSRGRNGFQKQKAGEKLAETEEDLLKHRTDGSDAYDTLYIGCEKFPQHDVFAFDAGGVM
;
A
#
# COMPACT_ATOMS: atom_id res chain seq x y z
N MET A 1 18.44 20.22 1.98
CA MET A 1 17.13 19.57 2.13
C MET A 1 17.02 18.58 0.99
N ARG A 2 16.75 17.30 1.27
CA ARG A 2 16.78 16.25 0.26
C ARG A 2 15.54 16.36 -0.62
N ASP A 3 15.74 16.27 -1.92
CA ASP A 3 14.67 16.40 -2.91
C ASP A 3 13.90 15.09 -3.13
N LYS A 4 14.29 14.02 -2.43
CA LYS A 4 13.71 12.66 -2.53
C LYS A 4 13.72 12.00 -1.16
N TYR A 5 13.01 10.89 -1.01
CA TYR A 5 13.25 9.95 0.07
C TYR A 5 14.73 9.57 0.09
N ASP A 6 15.28 9.38 1.29
CA ASP A 6 16.71 9.10 1.43
C ASP A 6 17.08 7.77 0.74
N ALA A 7 17.92 7.83 -0.29
CA ALA A 7 18.35 6.65 -1.00
C ALA A 7 19.11 5.63 -0.10
N SER A 8 19.70 6.08 1.01
CA SER A 8 20.31 5.18 1.99
C SER A 8 19.26 4.32 2.71
N ASP A 9 18.04 4.82 2.85
CA ASP A 9 16.94 4.07 3.48
C ASP A 9 16.44 2.95 2.57
N PHE A 10 16.56 3.10 1.24
CA PHE A 10 16.23 2.04 0.28
C PHE A 10 17.22 0.87 0.28
N LYS A 11 18.48 1.11 0.66
CA LYS A 11 19.42 0.00 0.90
C LYS A 11 18.97 -0.87 2.05
N VAL A 12 18.40 -0.27 3.08
CA VAL A 12 17.81 -1.01 4.20
C VAL A 12 16.67 -1.90 3.71
N LEU A 13 15.81 -1.40 2.82
CA LEU A 13 14.76 -2.20 2.21
C LEU A 13 15.32 -3.36 1.39
N ASP A 14 16.34 -3.10 0.58
CA ASP A 14 16.97 -4.13 -0.24
C ASP A 14 17.69 -5.19 0.60
N GLU A 15 18.41 -4.77 1.62
CA GLU A 15 19.07 -5.67 2.57
C GLU A 15 18.04 -6.50 3.35
N PHE A 16 16.98 -5.89 3.84
CA PHE A 16 15.93 -6.60 4.55
C PHE A 16 15.14 -7.53 3.63
N ALA A 17 14.80 -7.11 2.43
CA ALA A 17 14.15 -7.99 1.48
C ALA A 17 15.03 -9.22 1.19
N ALA A 18 16.31 -9.02 0.93
CA ALA A 18 17.25 -10.10 0.71
C ALA A 18 17.41 -11.00 1.96
N SER A 19 17.48 -10.43 3.15
CA SER A 19 17.65 -11.20 4.39
C SER A 19 16.42 -11.99 4.78
N VAL A 20 15.22 -11.49 4.48
CA VAL A 20 13.94 -12.14 4.81
C VAL A 20 13.61 -13.24 3.80
N TYR A 21 13.90 -12.99 2.52
CA TYR A 21 13.50 -13.85 1.42
C TYR A 21 14.65 -14.62 0.79
N ALA A 22 15.87 -14.50 1.33
CA ALA A 22 17.01 -15.31 0.95
C ALA A 22 17.12 -16.52 1.89
N SER A 23 17.15 -17.71 1.34
CA SER A 23 17.56 -18.89 2.09
C SER A 23 19.03 -19.17 1.77
N GLU A 24 19.91 -19.08 2.78
CA GLU A 24 21.34 -19.48 2.69
C GLU A 24 22.12 -18.84 1.52
N GLY A 25 21.84 -17.56 1.22
CA GLY A 25 22.55 -16.81 0.19
C GLY A 25 21.91 -16.86 -1.19
N GLU A 26 20.82 -17.57 -1.38
CA GLU A 26 20.01 -17.52 -2.58
C GLU A 26 18.73 -16.74 -2.34
N VAL A 27 18.49 -15.71 -3.16
CA VAL A 27 17.14 -15.11 -3.26
C VAL A 27 16.24 -16.20 -3.81
N MET A 28 15.23 -16.61 -3.06
CA MET A 28 14.29 -17.64 -3.51
C MET A 28 13.63 -17.17 -4.80
N PRO A 29 13.92 -17.80 -5.96
CA PRO A 29 13.30 -17.41 -7.21
C PRO A 29 11.79 -17.61 -7.12
N GLY A 30 11.01 -16.60 -7.49
CA GLY A 30 9.57 -16.71 -7.49
C GLY A 30 8.92 -16.70 -6.11
N LEU A 31 9.53 -16.02 -5.12
CA LEU A 31 8.89 -15.81 -3.84
C LEU A 31 7.51 -15.19 -4.07
N ASP A 32 6.50 -15.92 -3.72
CA ASP A 32 5.10 -15.60 -3.96
C ASP A 32 4.39 -15.57 -2.60
N SER A 33 3.67 -14.50 -2.31
CA SER A 33 2.89 -14.38 -1.07
C SER A 33 1.89 -15.53 -0.89
N ARG A 34 1.46 -16.15 -1.98
CA ARG A 34 0.64 -17.37 -1.96
C ARG A 34 1.38 -18.60 -1.41
N ALA A 35 2.71 -18.57 -1.43
CA ALA A 35 3.54 -19.67 -0.93
C ALA A 35 3.78 -19.64 0.58
N ASP A 36 3.17 -18.73 1.31
CA ASP A 36 3.27 -18.53 2.76
C ASP A 36 4.66 -18.11 3.28
N SER A 37 5.59 -17.76 2.38
CA SER A 37 6.94 -17.39 2.79
C SER A 37 7.00 -16.06 3.52
N ASP A 38 6.14 -15.11 3.14
CA ASP A 38 6.04 -13.75 3.68
C ASP A 38 4.60 -13.40 4.09
N CYS A 39 3.65 -14.26 3.79
CA CYS A 39 2.23 -14.08 4.01
C CYS A 39 1.68 -15.18 4.93
N ASP A 40 1.04 -14.80 6.00
CA ASP A 40 0.27 -15.71 6.84
C ASP A 40 -1.17 -15.79 6.31
N ARG A 41 -1.54 -16.94 5.72
CA ARG A 41 -2.87 -17.13 5.11
C ARG A 41 -4.02 -17.12 6.09
N SER A 42 -3.76 -17.39 7.35
CA SER A 42 -4.79 -17.41 8.41
C SER A 42 -5.17 -16.00 8.89
N ARG A 43 -4.41 -14.97 8.49
CA ARG A 43 -4.57 -13.59 8.95
C ARG A 43 -5.14 -12.68 7.87
N PRO A 44 -5.87 -11.62 8.25
CA PRO A 44 -6.30 -10.61 7.28
C PRO A 44 -5.14 -9.98 6.51
N ILE A 45 -5.43 -9.49 5.32
CA ILE A 45 -4.51 -8.68 4.53
C ILE A 45 -4.85 -7.21 4.74
N CYS A 46 -3.88 -6.42 5.19
CA CYS A 46 -4.01 -4.98 5.25
C CYS A 46 -3.77 -4.36 3.88
N ILE A 47 -4.57 -3.39 3.48
CA ILE A 47 -4.42 -2.69 2.22
C ILE A 47 -4.42 -1.16 2.40
N GLY A 48 -3.56 -0.50 1.62
CA GLY A 48 -3.63 0.92 1.33
C GLY A 48 -3.85 1.11 -0.16
N MET A 49 -4.60 2.13 -0.53
CA MET A 49 -4.93 2.41 -1.93
C MET A 49 -4.64 3.87 -2.29
N ASP A 50 -4.29 4.06 -3.54
CA ASP A 50 -4.40 5.35 -4.21
C ASP A 50 -5.30 5.19 -5.45
N TYR A 51 -6.26 6.08 -5.59
CA TYR A 51 -7.30 6.00 -6.61
C TYR A 51 -7.43 7.33 -7.33
N ASN A 52 -7.31 7.28 -8.64
CA ASN A 52 -7.49 8.45 -9.49
C ASN A 52 -8.01 8.07 -10.89
N ALA A 53 -8.11 9.06 -11.78
CA ALA A 53 -8.72 8.85 -13.09
C ALA A 53 -7.90 7.92 -14.00
N ASN A 54 -6.57 7.93 -13.91
CA ASN A 54 -5.68 7.30 -14.88
C ASN A 54 -4.99 6.03 -14.38
N ILE A 55 -4.70 5.95 -13.09
CA ILE A 55 -4.03 4.82 -12.47
C ILE A 55 -4.60 4.60 -11.07
N ASN A 56 -4.80 3.35 -10.70
CA ASN A 56 -5.24 2.97 -9.37
C ASN A 56 -4.30 1.92 -8.83
N TRP A 57 -3.91 2.04 -7.55
CA TRP A 57 -2.98 1.15 -6.88
C TRP A 57 -3.58 0.54 -5.63
N ILE A 58 -3.25 -0.73 -5.38
CA ILE A 58 -3.37 -1.40 -4.08
C ILE A 58 -1.98 -1.82 -3.63
N VAL A 59 -1.64 -1.55 -2.39
CA VAL A 59 -0.50 -2.15 -1.72
C VAL A 59 -1.00 -3.03 -0.60
N ALA A 60 -0.66 -4.32 -0.67
CA ALA A 60 -1.03 -5.33 0.31
C ALA A 60 0.11 -5.59 1.28
N GLY A 61 -0.20 -5.75 2.56
CA GLY A 61 0.79 -6.04 3.59
C GLY A 61 0.20 -6.70 4.82
N GLN A 62 1.09 -7.25 5.64
CA GLN A 62 0.74 -7.82 6.95
C GLN A 62 1.76 -7.39 8.00
N PRO A 63 1.33 -6.65 9.04
CA PRO A 63 2.20 -6.41 10.18
C PRO A 63 2.40 -7.70 10.99
N SER A 64 3.61 -7.96 11.45
CA SER A 64 3.96 -9.09 12.31
C SER A 64 5.04 -8.69 13.31
N GLY A 65 4.67 -8.48 14.57
CA GLY A 65 5.57 -7.95 15.58
C GLY A 65 6.10 -6.56 15.19
N ARG A 66 7.40 -6.42 14.99
CA ARG A 66 8.03 -5.18 14.52
C ARG A 66 8.16 -5.09 12.99
N ARG A 67 7.70 -6.08 12.26
CA ARG A 67 7.77 -6.10 10.80
C ARG A 67 6.45 -5.66 10.20
N GLN A 68 6.53 -4.95 9.09
CA GLN A 68 5.45 -4.81 8.14
C GLN A 68 5.87 -5.52 6.86
N ASN A 69 5.40 -6.73 6.64
CA ASN A 69 5.63 -7.43 5.38
C ASN A 69 4.78 -6.76 4.29
N VAL A 70 5.44 -6.15 3.32
CA VAL A 70 4.81 -5.59 2.12
C VAL A 70 4.78 -6.69 1.08
N LEU A 71 3.64 -7.35 0.98
CA LEU A 71 3.47 -8.61 0.26
C LEU A 71 3.48 -8.43 -1.25
N LYS A 72 2.60 -7.54 -1.73
CA LYS A 72 2.44 -7.29 -3.16
C LYS A 72 1.76 -5.96 -3.43
N SER A 73 2.16 -5.33 -4.52
CA SER A 73 1.45 -4.21 -5.11
C SER A 73 0.75 -4.61 -6.41
N PHE A 74 -0.42 -4.01 -6.63
CA PHE A 74 -1.22 -4.16 -7.83
C PHE A 74 -1.54 -2.79 -8.38
N PHE A 75 -1.60 -2.65 -9.68
CA PHE A 75 -2.08 -1.43 -10.29
C PHE A 75 -2.78 -1.71 -11.63
N VAL A 76 -3.71 -0.84 -11.96
CA VAL A 76 -4.39 -0.82 -13.26
C VAL A 76 -4.31 0.58 -13.84
N LYS A 77 -4.31 0.67 -15.16
CA LYS A 77 -4.16 1.93 -15.91
C LYS A 77 -5.35 2.15 -16.84
N TYR A 78 -5.60 3.42 -17.12
CA TYR A 78 -6.53 3.91 -18.13
C TYR A 78 -7.96 3.36 -18.00
N GLU A 79 -8.39 2.51 -18.92
CA GLU A 79 -9.75 1.97 -18.97
C GLU A 79 -10.03 0.93 -17.88
N ARG A 80 -9.00 0.21 -17.43
CA ARG A 80 -9.12 -0.66 -16.26
C ARG A 80 -9.22 0.22 -15.01
N LYS A 81 -10.27 0.00 -14.23
CA LYS A 81 -10.62 0.79 -13.05
C LYS A 81 -10.59 -0.06 -11.78
N ILE A 82 -11.04 0.51 -10.68
CA ILE A 82 -11.06 -0.14 -9.36
C ILE A 82 -11.64 -1.56 -9.37
N PRO A 83 -12.74 -1.88 -10.09
CA PRO A 83 -13.22 -3.27 -10.13
C PRO A 83 -12.19 -4.26 -10.65
N ALA A 84 -11.51 -3.92 -11.76
CA ALA A 84 -10.48 -4.78 -12.33
C ALA A 84 -9.25 -4.90 -11.42
N LEU A 85 -8.92 -3.83 -10.67
CA LEU A 85 -7.84 -3.86 -9.68
C LEU A 85 -8.16 -4.80 -8.51
N ILE A 86 -9.39 -4.76 -8.01
CA ILE A 86 -9.86 -5.64 -6.94
C ILE A 86 -9.97 -7.08 -7.43
N GLU A 87 -10.42 -7.30 -8.66
CA GLU A 87 -10.44 -8.61 -9.30
C GLU A 87 -9.02 -9.22 -9.38
N ASP A 88 -8.02 -8.44 -9.82
CA ASP A 88 -6.61 -8.88 -9.87
C ASP A 88 -6.11 -9.27 -8.46
N PHE A 89 -6.43 -8.47 -7.43
CA PHE A 89 -6.11 -8.79 -6.04
C PHE A 89 -6.78 -10.09 -5.58
N CYS A 90 -8.08 -10.22 -5.77
CA CYS A 90 -8.86 -11.38 -5.34
C CYS A 90 -8.43 -12.66 -6.06
N THR A 91 -8.07 -12.55 -7.34
CA THR A 91 -7.54 -13.65 -8.14
C THR A 91 -6.17 -14.10 -7.62
N TYR A 92 -5.28 -13.16 -7.34
CA TYR A 92 -3.95 -13.47 -6.80
C TYR A 92 -4.03 -14.15 -5.44
N TYR A 93 -4.87 -13.64 -4.53
CA TYR A 93 -5.09 -14.19 -3.20
C TYR A 93 -6.21 -15.24 -3.14
N HIS A 94 -6.49 -15.92 -4.26
CA HIS A 94 -7.55 -16.93 -4.33
C HIS A 94 -7.42 -18.02 -3.25
N PHE A 95 -6.19 -18.45 -2.95
CA PHE A 95 -5.92 -19.50 -1.94
C PHE A 95 -5.68 -18.95 -0.53
N HIS A 96 -5.84 -17.65 -0.31
CA HIS A 96 -5.74 -17.08 1.03
C HIS A 96 -6.92 -17.56 1.89
N GLU A 97 -6.65 -18.08 3.08
CA GLU A 97 -7.68 -18.73 3.91
C GLU A 97 -8.60 -17.69 4.57
N ASN A 98 -8.03 -16.65 5.12
CA ASN A 98 -8.78 -15.56 5.75
C ASN A 98 -9.19 -14.53 4.70
N LYS A 99 -10.42 -14.62 4.22
CA LYS A 99 -10.99 -13.70 3.22
C LYS A 99 -11.40 -12.35 3.83
N THR A 100 -10.49 -11.74 4.57
CA THR A 100 -10.70 -10.42 5.18
C THR A 100 -9.60 -9.45 4.75
N VAL A 101 -9.99 -8.29 4.25
CA VAL A 101 -9.10 -7.14 4.06
C VAL A 101 -9.32 -6.11 5.16
N VAL A 102 -8.23 -5.53 5.65
CA VAL A 102 -8.26 -4.35 6.50
C VAL A 102 -7.95 -3.15 5.61
N PHE A 103 -8.96 -2.38 5.27
CA PHE A 103 -8.85 -1.25 4.35
C PHE A 103 -8.59 0.05 5.11
N TYR A 104 -7.39 0.59 4.97
CA TYR A 104 -7.04 1.90 5.51
C TYR A 104 -7.35 3.00 4.50
N TYR A 105 -8.08 4.02 4.95
CA TYR A 105 -8.46 5.15 4.10
C TYR A 105 -8.55 6.46 4.91
N ASP A 106 -8.38 7.57 4.24
CA ASP A 106 -8.55 8.90 4.81
C ASP A 106 -9.79 9.60 4.20
N SER A 107 -10.01 10.87 4.57
CA SER A 107 -11.17 11.61 4.11
C SER A 107 -11.25 11.82 2.60
N THR A 108 -10.19 11.54 1.84
CA THR A 108 -10.23 11.62 0.37
C THR A 108 -11.10 10.53 -0.25
N ALA A 109 -11.25 9.38 0.44
CA ALA A 109 -12.15 8.30 0.02
C ALA A 109 -13.63 8.65 0.14
N LEU A 110 -13.96 9.62 0.99
CA LEU A 110 -15.33 10.05 1.31
C LEU A 110 -15.80 11.26 0.47
N GLY A 111 -15.01 11.66 -0.52
CA GLY A 111 -15.29 12.84 -1.33
C GLY A 111 -16.39 12.61 -2.36
N ALA A 112 -17.34 13.56 -2.45
CA ALA A 112 -18.47 13.56 -3.38
C ALA A 112 -18.09 13.67 -4.88
N ASN A 113 -16.81 13.76 -5.21
CA ASN A 113 -16.33 14.05 -6.57
C ASN A 113 -16.30 12.83 -7.51
N TYR A 114 -16.71 11.67 -7.05
CA TYR A 114 -16.91 10.49 -7.90
C TYR A 114 -18.38 10.13 -8.01
N ALA A 115 -19.19 11.15 -8.19
CA ALA A 115 -20.63 11.03 -8.38
C ALA A 115 -21.00 10.36 -9.73
N VAL A 116 -20.61 9.11 -9.88
CA VAL A 116 -21.43 8.18 -10.64
C VAL A 116 -22.35 7.56 -9.58
N ASN A 117 -23.55 8.10 -9.41
CA ASN A 117 -24.62 7.63 -8.53
C ASN A 117 -24.51 7.93 -7.01
N ASP A 118 -24.03 9.09 -6.58
CA ASP A 118 -23.95 9.51 -5.17
C ASP A 118 -23.11 8.59 -4.25
N GLN A 119 -22.26 7.77 -4.82
CA GLN A 119 -21.39 6.86 -4.07
C GLN A 119 -19.95 7.38 -4.03
N ASP A 120 -19.31 7.28 -2.85
CA ASP A 120 -17.90 7.60 -2.69
C ASP A 120 -16.98 6.41 -2.99
N PHE A 121 -15.67 6.65 -3.02
CA PHE A 121 -14.70 5.59 -3.26
C PHE A 121 -14.73 4.50 -2.19
N HIS A 122 -14.91 4.89 -0.92
CA HIS A 122 -14.97 3.97 0.19
C HIS A 122 -16.07 2.94 -0.01
N TRP A 123 -17.32 3.40 -0.24
CA TRP A 123 -18.45 2.51 -0.47
C TRP A 123 -18.19 1.56 -1.65
N PHE A 124 -17.68 2.13 -2.74
CA PHE A 124 -17.45 1.38 -3.97
C PHE A 124 -16.39 0.29 -3.79
N ILE A 125 -15.28 0.59 -3.11
CA ILE A 125 -14.20 -0.36 -2.82
C ILE A 125 -14.70 -1.49 -1.91
N CYS A 126 -15.37 -1.14 -0.81
CA CYS A 126 -15.93 -2.13 0.12
C CYS A 126 -16.89 -3.07 -0.59
N HIS A 127 -17.84 -2.52 -1.34
CA HIS A 127 -18.83 -3.31 -2.07
C HIS A 127 -18.19 -4.23 -3.13
N GLU A 128 -17.14 -3.77 -3.80
CA GLU A 128 -16.47 -4.59 -4.81
C GLU A 128 -15.71 -5.77 -4.18
N PHE A 129 -15.04 -5.58 -3.04
CA PHE A 129 -14.46 -6.69 -2.27
C PHE A 129 -15.51 -7.70 -1.82
N GLU A 130 -16.64 -7.23 -1.28
CA GLU A 130 -17.76 -8.08 -0.86
C GLU A 130 -18.32 -8.92 -2.02
N ARG A 131 -18.43 -8.35 -3.21
CA ARG A 131 -18.84 -9.07 -4.43
C ARG A 131 -17.91 -10.24 -4.78
N HIS A 132 -16.63 -10.13 -4.44
CA HIS A 132 -15.63 -11.19 -4.60
C HIS A 132 -15.55 -12.14 -3.38
N GLY A 133 -16.45 -12.03 -2.42
CA GLY A 133 -16.52 -12.90 -1.24
C GLY A 133 -15.47 -12.57 -0.16
N TRP A 134 -14.97 -11.34 -0.15
CA TRP A 134 -14.08 -10.84 0.90
C TRP A 134 -14.85 -9.97 1.89
N ASN A 135 -14.54 -10.15 3.17
CA ASN A 135 -14.99 -9.22 4.21
C ASN A 135 -14.09 -8.00 4.25
N VAL A 136 -14.66 -6.84 4.52
CA VAL A 136 -13.90 -5.59 4.67
C VAL A 136 -14.01 -5.10 6.10
N VAL A 137 -12.86 -4.92 6.74
CA VAL A 137 -12.73 -4.17 7.99
C VAL A 137 -12.20 -2.80 7.60
N ASP A 138 -13.06 -1.81 7.59
CA ASP A 138 -12.74 -0.46 7.18
C ASP A 138 -12.16 0.36 8.34
N MET A 139 -11.01 0.99 8.12
CA MET A 139 -10.27 1.70 9.15
C MET A 139 -9.99 3.14 8.72
N TYR A 140 -10.77 4.06 9.26
CA TYR A 140 -10.67 5.48 8.95
C TYR A 140 -9.48 6.16 9.62
N LEU A 141 -8.59 6.73 8.83
CA LEU A 141 -7.38 7.41 9.29
C LEU A 141 -7.62 8.87 9.73
N GLY A 142 -8.74 9.45 9.34
CA GLY A 142 -9.04 10.87 9.55
C GLY A 142 -8.66 11.71 8.33
N ASN A 143 -8.29 12.96 8.56
CA ASN A 143 -7.80 13.82 7.48
C ASN A 143 -6.42 13.35 6.98
N PRO A 144 -6.09 13.58 5.69
CA PRO A 144 -4.79 13.24 5.15
C PRO A 144 -3.65 13.83 5.97
N MET A 145 -2.66 13.01 6.28
CA MET A 145 -1.44 13.46 6.96
C MET A 145 -0.69 14.46 6.06
N LYS A 146 -0.14 15.51 6.64
CA LYS A 146 0.67 16.47 5.90
C LYS A 146 1.89 15.80 5.27
N HIS A 147 2.23 16.19 4.05
CA HIS A 147 3.37 15.58 3.34
C HIS A 147 4.69 15.64 4.12
N SER A 148 4.95 16.72 4.85
CA SER A 148 6.16 16.84 5.67
C SER A 148 6.21 15.82 6.81
N GLU A 149 5.08 15.56 7.45
CA GLU A 149 4.94 14.58 8.52
C GLU A 149 5.05 13.16 7.96
N LYS A 150 4.36 12.90 6.85
CA LYS A 150 4.40 11.64 6.11
C LYS A 150 5.81 11.29 5.65
N TYR A 151 6.51 12.27 5.02
CA TYR A 151 7.90 12.12 4.59
C TYR A 151 8.83 11.74 5.74
N LEU A 152 8.71 12.44 6.89
CA LEU A 152 9.51 12.14 8.07
C LEU A 152 9.22 10.75 8.63
N LEU A 153 7.94 10.41 8.77
CA LEU A 153 7.49 9.11 9.28
C LEU A 153 8.05 7.94 8.44
N ILE A 154 7.87 8.01 7.11
CA ILE A 154 8.29 6.95 6.20
C ILE A 154 9.82 6.80 6.19
N ASN A 155 10.58 7.91 6.14
CA ASN A 155 12.04 7.82 6.21
C ASN A 155 12.53 7.25 7.56
N GLN A 156 11.87 7.58 8.66
CA GLN A 156 12.19 6.98 9.96
C GLN A 156 11.84 5.49 10.01
N ALA A 157 10.76 5.07 9.33
CA ALA A 157 10.40 3.66 9.20
C ALA A 157 11.47 2.87 8.44
N PHE A 158 11.92 3.39 7.30
CA PHE A 158 12.99 2.78 6.51
C PHE A 158 14.31 2.70 7.30
N ALA A 159 14.60 3.71 8.11
CA ALA A 159 15.76 3.69 8.98
C ALA A 159 15.58 2.84 10.27
N GLY A 160 14.49 2.08 10.38
CA GLY A 160 14.21 1.21 11.53
C GLY A 160 13.93 1.96 12.85
N LYS A 161 13.58 3.25 12.78
CA LYS A 161 13.35 4.11 13.95
C LYS A 161 11.88 4.21 14.37
N GLN A 162 10.99 3.52 13.66
CA GLN A 162 9.58 3.43 13.98
C GLN A 162 9.23 2.06 14.61
N ARG A 163 8.01 1.93 15.12
CA ARG A 163 7.52 0.68 15.70
C ARG A 163 7.55 -0.44 14.66
N LEU A 164 7.04 -0.18 13.46
CA LEU A 164 7.05 -1.10 12.34
C LEU A 164 8.20 -0.77 11.40
N MET A 165 8.92 -1.81 11.01
CA MET A 165 9.97 -1.77 10.00
C MET A 165 9.47 -2.46 8.73
N PRO A 166 9.44 -1.77 7.58
CA PRO A 166 8.97 -2.35 6.32
C PRO A 166 9.93 -3.39 5.75
N PHE A 167 9.36 -4.47 5.26
CA PHE A 167 10.06 -5.54 4.55
C PHE A 167 9.32 -5.80 3.24
N PHE A 168 9.93 -5.52 2.12
CA PHE A 168 9.31 -5.65 0.81
C PHE A 168 9.64 -7.01 0.18
N ASN A 169 8.62 -7.73 -0.27
CA ASN A 169 8.82 -8.80 -1.23
C ASN A 169 9.25 -8.15 -2.56
N ARG A 170 10.52 -8.26 -2.90
CA ARG A 170 11.11 -7.55 -4.03
C ARG A 170 10.41 -7.87 -5.35
N GLN A 171 10.21 -9.14 -5.63
CA GLN A 171 9.63 -9.57 -6.92
C GLN A 171 8.18 -9.12 -7.09
N ASN A 172 7.43 -9.09 -6.00
CA ASN A 172 6.03 -8.69 -6.02
C ASN A 172 5.84 -7.16 -5.93
N ASN A 173 6.91 -6.40 -5.70
CA ASN A 173 6.85 -4.96 -5.46
C ASN A 173 7.89 -4.16 -6.28
N GLU A 174 8.41 -4.67 -7.39
CA GLU A 174 9.41 -3.96 -8.20
C GLU A 174 8.92 -2.57 -8.62
N ASP A 175 7.70 -2.48 -9.14
CA ASP A 175 7.10 -1.21 -9.56
C ASP A 175 6.84 -0.27 -8.37
N LEU A 176 6.42 -0.81 -7.23
CA LEU A 176 6.23 -0.03 -6.01
C LEU A 176 7.56 0.53 -5.49
N ILE A 177 8.60 -0.29 -5.43
CA ILE A 177 9.94 0.13 -5.02
C ILE A 177 10.44 1.24 -5.93
N LEU A 178 10.25 1.09 -7.24
CA LEU A 178 10.58 2.14 -8.21
C LEU A 178 9.78 3.42 -7.95
N ALA A 179 8.47 3.31 -7.76
CA ALA A 179 7.61 4.46 -7.47
C ALA A 179 8.02 5.21 -6.20
N ILE A 180 8.39 4.47 -5.14
CA ILE A 180 8.91 5.07 -3.90
C ILE A 180 10.25 5.76 -4.16
N GLN A 181 11.19 5.11 -4.86
CA GLN A 181 12.50 5.68 -5.18
C GLN A 181 12.42 6.94 -6.03
N MET A 182 11.45 7.01 -6.93
CA MET A 182 11.23 8.14 -7.82
C MET A 182 10.38 9.25 -7.22
N ALA A 183 9.72 9.01 -6.08
CA ALA A 183 8.89 10.00 -5.40
C ALA A 183 9.73 11.19 -4.89
N GLY A 184 9.82 12.22 -5.71
CA GLY A 184 10.53 13.47 -5.39
C GLY A 184 9.74 14.33 -4.40
N VAL A 185 10.42 15.29 -3.80
CA VAL A 185 9.84 16.29 -2.90
C VAL A 185 10.06 17.68 -3.47
N SER A 186 9.01 18.50 -3.49
CA SER A 186 9.08 19.90 -3.86
C SER A 186 8.60 20.82 -2.74
N ARG A 187 9.03 22.09 -2.75
CA ARG A 187 8.48 23.12 -1.87
C ARG A 187 7.25 23.73 -2.49
N GLY A 188 6.09 23.51 -1.88
CA GLY A 188 4.85 24.20 -2.23
C GLY A 188 4.57 25.38 -1.27
N ARG A 189 3.46 26.09 -1.51
CA ARG A 189 3.01 27.19 -0.64
C ARG A 189 2.81 26.78 0.81
N ASN A 190 2.40 25.52 1.05
CA ASN A 190 2.07 24.97 2.36
C ASN A 190 3.16 24.06 2.93
N GLY A 191 4.42 24.21 2.50
CA GLY A 191 5.53 23.39 2.92
C GLY A 191 5.91 22.31 1.92
N PHE A 192 6.37 21.18 2.40
CA PHE A 192 6.75 20.04 1.55
C PHE A 192 5.54 19.34 0.97
N GLN A 193 5.67 18.96 -0.30
CA GLN A 193 4.71 18.09 -0.99
C GLN A 193 5.46 17.15 -1.93
N LYS A 194 4.87 16.00 -2.25
CA LYS A 194 5.39 15.14 -3.31
C LYS A 194 5.39 15.89 -4.64
N GLN A 195 6.44 15.72 -5.42
CA GLN A 195 6.57 16.36 -6.72
C GLN A 195 5.75 15.57 -7.74
N LYS A 196 4.61 16.14 -8.11
CA LYS A 196 3.70 15.55 -9.10
C LYS A 196 3.85 16.14 -10.51
N ALA A 197 4.85 16.99 -10.73
CA ALA A 197 5.05 17.63 -12.03
C ALA A 197 5.38 16.65 -13.16
N GLY A 198 6.10 15.57 -12.85
CA GLY A 198 6.43 14.52 -13.81
C GLY A 198 5.23 13.68 -14.26
N GLU A 199 4.18 13.59 -13.45
CA GLU A 199 2.97 12.82 -13.78
C GLU A 199 2.25 13.36 -15.04
N LYS A 200 2.38 14.65 -15.30
CA LYS A 200 1.79 15.31 -16.48
C LYS A 200 2.62 15.17 -17.75
N LEU A 201 3.89 14.75 -17.61
CA LEU A 201 4.84 14.65 -18.71
C LEU A 201 5.02 13.20 -19.20
N ALA A 202 4.37 12.24 -18.56
CA ALA A 202 4.47 10.83 -18.93
C ALA A 202 3.66 10.59 -20.21
N GLU A 203 4.34 10.49 -21.34
CA GLU A 203 3.74 10.24 -22.65
C GLU A 203 3.70 8.74 -23.00
N THR A 204 4.53 7.92 -22.37
CA THR A 204 4.62 6.48 -22.63
C THR A 204 4.24 5.65 -21.39
N GLU A 205 3.86 4.38 -21.60
CA GLU A 205 3.53 3.47 -20.49
C GLU A 205 4.73 3.21 -19.56
N GLU A 206 5.95 3.16 -20.10
CA GLU A 206 7.17 3.00 -19.30
C GLU A 206 7.49 4.24 -18.47
N ASP A 207 7.23 5.42 -19.02
CA ASP A 207 7.46 6.69 -18.34
C ASP A 207 6.45 6.90 -17.20
N LEU A 208 5.24 6.38 -17.33
CA LEU A 208 4.20 6.49 -16.30
C LEU A 208 4.68 5.96 -14.95
N LEU A 209 5.28 4.79 -14.89
CA LEU A 209 5.74 4.19 -13.63
C LEU A 209 6.90 4.98 -13.00
N LYS A 210 7.79 5.56 -13.83
CA LYS A 210 8.95 6.33 -13.36
C LYS A 210 8.60 7.71 -12.81
N HIS A 211 7.48 8.27 -13.23
CA HIS A 211 7.12 9.66 -12.92
C HIS A 211 5.92 9.79 -12.01
N ARG A 212 5.23 8.70 -11.67
CA ARG A 212 4.03 8.74 -10.85
C ARG A 212 4.30 8.40 -9.39
N THR A 213 3.56 9.07 -8.52
CA THR A 213 3.67 8.90 -7.07
C THR A 213 2.57 8.00 -6.49
N ASP A 214 1.63 7.55 -7.32
CA ASP A 214 0.44 6.80 -6.88
C ASP A 214 0.79 5.57 -6.04
N GLY A 215 1.74 4.74 -6.48
CA GLY A 215 2.18 3.58 -5.71
C GLY A 215 2.76 3.96 -4.35
N SER A 216 3.54 5.05 -4.29
CA SER A 216 4.09 5.53 -3.02
C SER A 216 3.02 6.15 -2.12
N ASP A 217 1.95 6.76 -2.68
CA ASP A 217 0.83 7.29 -1.89
C ASP A 217 -0.03 6.14 -1.31
N ALA A 218 -0.27 5.07 -2.10
CA ALA A 218 -0.91 3.85 -1.62
C ALA A 218 -0.11 3.19 -0.48
N TYR A 219 1.21 3.09 -0.63
CA TYR A 219 2.09 2.55 0.41
C TYR A 219 2.09 3.41 1.68
N ASP A 220 2.17 4.74 1.54
CA ASP A 220 2.10 5.65 2.68
C ASP A 220 0.82 5.41 3.50
N THR A 221 -0.32 5.23 2.82
CA THR A 221 -1.61 4.96 3.45
C THR A 221 -1.60 3.62 4.20
N LEU A 222 -1.07 2.56 3.58
CA LEU A 222 -0.90 1.26 4.23
C LEU A 222 -0.03 1.37 5.49
N TYR A 223 1.15 2.02 5.36
CA TYR A 223 2.09 2.14 6.48
C TYR A 223 1.49 2.92 7.65
N ILE A 224 0.88 4.07 7.38
CA ILE A 224 0.22 4.91 8.38
C ILE A 224 -0.88 4.12 9.09
N GLY A 225 -1.68 3.37 8.34
CA GLY A 225 -2.73 2.54 8.90
C GLY A 225 -2.20 1.47 9.85
N CYS A 226 -1.23 0.69 9.40
CA CYS A 226 -0.60 -0.34 10.22
C CYS A 226 0.11 0.22 11.46
N GLU A 227 0.70 1.43 11.36
CA GLU A 227 1.37 2.08 12.48
C GLU A 227 0.37 2.65 13.49
N LYS A 228 -0.72 3.24 13.02
CA LYS A 228 -1.77 3.86 13.83
C LYS A 228 -2.65 2.84 14.55
N PHE A 229 -2.94 1.71 13.89
CA PHE A 229 -3.79 0.66 14.41
C PHE A 229 -2.99 -0.64 14.61
N PRO A 230 -2.40 -0.85 15.80
CA PRO A 230 -1.75 -2.11 16.13
C PRO A 230 -2.70 -3.29 16.00
N GLN A 231 -2.21 -4.44 15.52
CA GLN A 231 -3.02 -5.62 15.21
C GLN A 231 -3.94 -6.12 16.33
N HIS A 232 -3.60 -5.84 17.58
CA HIS A 232 -4.42 -6.25 18.71
C HIS A 232 -5.81 -5.61 18.72
N ASP A 233 -5.94 -4.41 18.13
CA ASP A 233 -7.19 -3.69 18.09
C ASP A 233 -8.09 -4.17 16.94
N VAL A 234 -7.49 -4.67 15.84
CA VAL A 234 -8.23 -5.13 14.65
C VAL A 234 -8.87 -6.50 14.87
N PHE A 235 -8.24 -7.37 15.67
CA PHE A 235 -8.76 -8.72 15.95
C PHE A 235 -9.72 -8.78 17.15
N ALA A 236 -9.76 -7.74 17.99
CA ALA A 236 -10.65 -7.69 19.14
C ALA A 236 -12.14 -7.52 18.75
N PHE A 237 -12.42 -7.09 17.53
CA PHE A 237 -13.79 -6.88 17.05
C PHE A 237 -14.50 -8.17 16.61
N ASP A 238 -13.78 -9.22 16.22
CA ASP A 238 -14.39 -10.49 15.78
C ASP A 238 -14.85 -11.40 16.93
N ALA A 239 -14.43 -11.14 18.16
CA ALA A 239 -14.80 -11.96 19.31
C ALA A 239 -16.11 -11.56 19.99
N GLY A 240 -16.76 -10.49 19.52
CA GLY A 240 -17.96 -9.88 20.15
C GLY A 240 -19.28 -10.09 19.43
N GLY A 241 -19.33 -10.81 18.34
CA GLY A 241 -20.49 -10.90 17.43
C GLY A 241 -21.28 -12.22 17.47
N VAL A 242 -21.31 -12.93 18.59
CA VAL A 242 -22.29 -14.03 18.77
C VAL A 242 -22.80 -14.00 20.20
N MET A 243 -23.85 -13.30 20.43
CA MET A 243 -24.89 -13.65 21.42
C MET A 243 -26.26 -13.38 20.82
#